data_8aeb69d6a6188ef36e466ed2f4a4ff9a
#
_entry.id   8aeb69d6a6188ef36e466ed2f4a4ff9a
#
_cell.length_a   1.000
_cell.length_b   1.000
_cell.length_c   1.000
_cell.angle_alpha   90.00
_cell.angle_beta   90.00
_cell.angle_gamma   90.00
#
_symmetry.space_group_name_H-M   'P 1'
#
loop_
_entity.id
_entity.type
_entity.pdbx_description
1 polymer ?
#
loop_
_entity_poly.entity_id
_entity_poly.type
_entity_poly.pdbx_seq_one_letter_code
_entity_poly.pdbx_strand_id
1 'polypeptide(L)'
;MQFRDLKKQYEALKPQIDSAVAGVIAASSFISGPQVAELERRLAEYTGRKHCITCGNGTDALSMALMAWGIKEGDAVFVPDFTFFATGASLLSQS
;
A
#
# COMPACT_ATOMS: atom_id res chain seq x y z
N MET A 1 12.41 8.27 25.32
CA MET A 1 12.45 8.62 23.87
C MET A 1 11.99 7.43 23.03
N GLN A 2 11.07 7.66 22.13
CA GLN A 2 10.61 6.60 21.23
C GLN A 2 11.40 6.69 19.92
N PHE A 3 11.76 5.54 19.37
CA PHE A 3 12.41 5.45 18.07
C PHE A 3 11.52 6.00 16.96
N ARG A 4 10.22 5.70 17.02
CA ARG A 4 9.20 6.26 16.16
C ARG A 4 8.04 6.74 17.01
N ASP A 5 7.67 8.00 16.85
CA ASP A 5 6.57 8.60 17.62
C ASP A 5 5.39 8.89 16.68
N LEU A 6 4.61 7.84 16.41
CA LEU A 6 3.42 7.95 15.56
C LEU A 6 2.33 8.80 16.18
N LYS A 7 2.23 8.80 17.52
CA LYS A 7 1.25 9.64 18.22
C LYS A 7 1.54 11.12 17.99
N LYS A 8 2.80 11.51 18.08
CA LYS A 8 3.21 12.89 17.85
C LYS A 8 2.94 13.32 16.41
N GLN A 9 3.18 12.44 15.46
CA GLN A 9 2.88 12.67 14.06
C GLN A 9 1.38 12.88 13.85
N TYR A 10 0.55 12.02 14.46
CA TYR A 10 -0.89 12.18 14.39
C TYR A 10 -1.36 13.50 15.01
N GLU A 11 -0.83 13.85 16.18
CA GLU A 11 -1.20 15.11 16.86
C GLU A 11 -0.94 16.34 15.97
N ALA A 12 0.17 16.33 15.23
CA ALA A 12 0.50 17.41 14.31
C ALA A 12 -0.47 17.53 13.14
N LEU A 13 -1.02 16.40 12.69
CA LEU A 13 -1.91 16.34 11.52
C LEU A 13 -3.36 16.10 11.88
N LYS A 14 -3.68 16.06 13.18
CA LYS A 14 -4.99 15.64 13.69
C LYS A 14 -6.19 16.33 13.03
N PRO A 15 -6.24 17.66 12.93
CA PRO A 15 -7.44 18.30 12.35
C PRO A 15 -7.70 17.84 10.92
N GLN A 16 -6.66 17.67 10.12
CA GLN A 16 -6.77 17.29 8.73
C GLN A 16 -7.17 15.81 8.59
N ILE A 17 -6.54 14.94 9.38
CA ILE A 17 -6.84 13.49 9.36
C ILE A 17 -8.26 13.25 9.84
N ASP A 18 -8.64 13.82 10.97
CA ASP A 18 -9.97 13.60 11.55
C ASP A 18 -11.07 14.09 10.61
N SER A 19 -10.87 15.25 9.98
CA SER A 19 -11.82 15.78 9.02
C SER A 19 -11.95 14.89 7.78
N ALA A 20 -10.84 14.40 7.25
CA ALA A 20 -10.84 13.55 6.07
C ALA A 20 -11.53 12.21 6.36
N VAL A 21 -11.23 11.58 7.50
CA VAL A 21 -11.85 10.33 7.91
C VAL A 21 -13.36 10.50 8.11
N ALA A 22 -13.77 11.56 8.81
CA ALA A 22 -15.16 11.86 9.04
C ALA A 22 -15.93 12.08 7.72
N GLY A 23 -15.29 12.73 6.75
CA GLY A 23 -15.86 12.98 5.43
C GLY A 23 -16.15 11.68 4.67
N VAL A 24 -15.22 10.73 4.71
CA VAL A 24 -15.38 9.42 4.06
C VAL A 24 -16.51 8.64 4.73
N ILE A 25 -16.57 8.65 6.07
CA ILE A 25 -17.62 7.96 6.82
C ILE A 25 -18.99 8.58 6.50
N ALA A 26 -19.09 9.90 6.51
CA ALA A 26 -20.34 10.60 6.22
C ALA A 26 -20.87 10.30 4.82
N ALA A 27 -19.97 10.16 3.84
CA ALA A 27 -20.33 9.83 2.47
C ALA A 27 -20.50 8.33 2.23
N SER A 28 -20.13 7.48 3.19
CA SER A 28 -20.13 6.01 3.07
C SER A 28 -19.36 5.50 1.86
N SER A 29 -18.29 6.21 1.48
CA SER A 29 -17.47 5.88 0.30
C SER A 29 -16.28 5.00 0.72
N PHE A 30 -16.58 3.78 1.19
CA PHE A 30 -15.56 2.92 1.80
C PHE A 30 -14.79 2.06 0.81
N ILE A 31 -15.38 1.75 -0.34
CA ILE A 31 -14.75 0.88 -1.34
C ILE A 31 -14.58 1.68 -2.63
N SER A 32 -13.33 1.78 -3.09
CA SER A 32 -12.99 2.48 -4.34
C SER A 32 -13.63 3.86 -4.45
N GLY A 33 -13.65 4.60 -3.34
CA GLY A 33 -14.20 5.94 -3.31
C GLY A 33 -13.31 6.95 -4.06
N PRO A 34 -13.78 8.19 -4.21
CA PRO A 34 -13.01 9.21 -4.93
C PRO A 34 -11.67 9.52 -4.28
N GLN A 35 -11.53 9.32 -2.97
CA GLN A 35 -10.28 9.51 -2.27
C GLN A 35 -9.20 8.51 -2.72
N VAL A 36 -9.60 7.28 -3.04
CA VAL A 36 -8.67 6.26 -3.55
C VAL A 36 -8.13 6.67 -4.91
N ALA A 37 -8.99 7.09 -5.82
CA ALA A 37 -8.57 7.56 -7.13
C ALA A 37 -7.65 8.77 -7.04
N GLU A 38 -7.93 9.69 -6.14
CA GLU A 38 -7.11 10.88 -5.91
C GLU A 38 -5.73 10.50 -5.34
N LEU A 39 -5.69 9.56 -4.40
CA LEU A 39 -4.42 9.06 -3.86
C LEU A 39 -3.58 8.41 -4.95
N GLU A 40 -4.19 7.56 -5.78
CA GLU A 40 -3.49 6.91 -6.87
C GLU A 40 -2.89 7.93 -7.84
N ARG A 41 -3.66 8.96 -8.19
CA ARG A 41 -3.19 10.04 -9.05
C ARG A 41 -2.00 10.77 -8.45
N ARG A 42 -2.10 11.17 -7.18
CA ARG A 42 -1.05 11.93 -6.50
C ARG A 42 0.21 11.13 -6.31
N LEU A 43 0.09 9.85 -5.98
CA LEU A 43 1.26 8.99 -5.81
C LEU A 43 1.95 8.73 -7.15
N ALA A 44 1.19 8.56 -8.23
CA ALA A 44 1.77 8.41 -9.56
C ALA A 44 2.56 9.66 -9.94
N GLU A 45 2.03 10.84 -9.71
CA GLU A 45 2.73 12.09 -9.95
C GLU A 45 4.00 12.21 -9.09
N TYR A 46 3.86 11.95 -7.79
CA TYR A 46 4.95 12.08 -6.84
C TYR A 46 6.13 11.18 -7.18
N THR A 47 5.86 9.94 -7.63
CA THR A 47 6.90 8.98 -7.98
C THR A 47 7.35 9.07 -9.43
N GLY A 48 6.69 9.89 -10.24
CA GLY A 48 7.01 10.02 -11.67
C GLY A 48 6.61 8.80 -12.48
N ARG A 49 5.64 8.01 -12.01
CA ARG A 49 5.14 6.82 -12.71
C ARG A 49 3.83 7.13 -13.43
N LYS A 50 3.52 6.33 -14.45
CA LYS A 50 2.29 6.50 -15.21
C LYS A 50 1.06 6.07 -14.43
N HIS A 51 1.21 5.04 -13.61
CA HIS A 51 0.10 4.43 -12.90
C HIS A 51 0.46 4.18 -11.44
N CYS A 52 -0.56 4.22 -10.60
CA CYS A 52 -0.50 3.77 -9.22
C CYS A 52 -1.76 2.97 -8.97
N ILE A 53 -1.62 1.74 -8.49
CA ILE A 53 -2.73 0.84 -8.22
C ILE A 53 -2.69 0.48 -6.76
N THR A 54 -3.76 0.81 -6.04
CA THR A 54 -3.87 0.51 -4.62
C THR A 54 -4.44 -0.90 -4.41
N CYS A 55 -4.15 -1.47 -3.26
CA CYS A 55 -4.64 -2.79 -2.88
C CYS A 55 -4.84 -2.84 -1.37
N GLY A 56 -5.31 -3.97 -0.85
CA GLY A 56 -5.69 -4.07 0.55
C GLY A 56 -4.54 -4.05 1.55
N ASN A 57 -3.37 -4.53 1.14
CA ASN A 57 -2.19 -4.60 2.02
C ASN A 57 -0.93 -4.83 1.20
N GLY A 58 0.23 -4.79 1.88
CA GLY A 58 1.52 -4.97 1.22
C GLY A 58 1.75 -6.38 0.68
N THR A 59 1.20 -7.40 1.32
CA THR A 59 1.29 -8.77 0.83
C THR A 59 0.60 -8.90 -0.53
N ASP A 60 -0.60 -8.34 -0.66
CA ASP A 60 -1.32 -8.32 -1.92
C ASP A 60 -0.55 -7.54 -2.98
N ALA A 61 0.10 -6.43 -2.60
CA ALA A 61 0.89 -5.64 -3.53
C ALA A 61 2.04 -6.47 -4.13
N LEU A 62 2.76 -7.22 -3.29
CA LEU A 62 3.84 -8.09 -3.74
C LEU A 62 3.31 -9.20 -4.65
N SER A 63 2.22 -9.85 -4.24
CA SER A 63 1.61 -10.94 -5.03
C SER A 63 1.13 -10.44 -6.39
N MET A 64 0.49 -9.28 -6.43
CA MET A 64 0.00 -8.70 -7.69
C MET A 64 1.14 -8.37 -8.65
N ALA A 65 2.26 -7.85 -8.13
CA ALA A 65 3.42 -7.55 -8.96
C ALA A 65 3.99 -8.82 -9.59
N LEU A 66 4.11 -9.89 -8.80
CA LEU A 66 4.61 -11.18 -9.30
C LEU A 66 3.67 -11.76 -10.34
N MET A 67 2.36 -11.68 -10.10
CA MET A 67 1.35 -12.13 -11.08
C MET A 67 1.45 -11.35 -12.39
N ALA A 68 1.63 -10.04 -12.31
CA ALA A 68 1.74 -9.19 -13.49
C ALA A 68 2.98 -9.52 -14.32
N TRP A 69 4.07 -9.94 -13.67
CA TRP A 69 5.30 -10.36 -14.35
C TRP A 69 5.22 -11.79 -14.89
N GLY A 70 4.17 -12.53 -14.55
CA GLY A 70 4.02 -13.92 -15.01
C GLY A 70 4.98 -14.89 -14.32
N ILE A 71 5.38 -14.60 -13.08
CA ILE A 71 6.24 -15.49 -12.29
C ILE A 71 5.51 -16.80 -12.03
N LYS A 72 6.18 -17.90 -12.25
CA LYS A 72 5.60 -19.25 -12.12
C LYS A 72 6.61 -20.20 -11.50
N GLU A 73 6.16 -21.41 -11.21
CA GLU A 73 7.02 -22.46 -10.66
C GLU A 73 8.24 -22.68 -11.55
N GLY A 74 9.40 -22.77 -10.92
CA GLY A 74 10.68 -22.91 -11.60
C GLY A 74 11.44 -21.61 -11.81
N ASP A 75 10.78 -20.47 -11.67
CA ASP A 75 11.43 -19.16 -11.78
C ASP A 75 12.19 -18.85 -10.49
N ALA A 76 13.33 -18.18 -10.63
CA ALA A 76 14.16 -17.77 -9.49
C ALA A 76 13.96 -16.27 -9.23
N VAL A 77 13.79 -15.91 -7.95
CA VAL A 77 13.63 -14.53 -7.53
C VAL A 77 14.53 -14.27 -6.32
N PHE A 78 15.33 -13.21 -6.41
CA PHE A 78 16.19 -12.80 -5.29
C PHE A 78 15.38 -11.96 -4.31
N VAL A 79 15.45 -12.33 -3.03
CA VAL A 79 14.79 -11.58 -1.96
C VAL A 79 15.78 -11.36 -0.81
N PRO A 80 15.66 -10.23 -0.07
CA PRO A 80 16.46 -10.07 1.13
C PRO A 80 15.95 -10.99 2.23
N ASP A 81 16.83 -11.41 3.14
CA ASP A 81 16.45 -12.26 4.26
C ASP A 81 16.19 -11.46 5.55
N PHE A 82 16.64 -10.23 5.64
CA PHE A 82 16.31 -9.32 6.73
C PHE A 82 15.11 -8.47 6.33
N THR A 83 13.92 -9.08 6.38
CA THR A 83 12.70 -8.44 5.94
C THR A 83 11.48 -9.11 6.60
N PHE A 84 10.30 -8.54 6.35
CA PHE A 84 9.05 -9.13 6.80
C PHE A 84 8.75 -10.41 6.02
N PHE A 85 8.05 -11.35 6.67
CA PHE A 85 7.75 -12.67 6.11
C PHE A 85 7.07 -12.62 4.73
N ALA A 86 6.21 -11.62 4.49
CA ALA A 86 5.47 -11.50 3.25
C ALA A 86 6.36 -11.45 2.00
N THR A 87 7.61 -10.98 2.14
CA THR A 87 8.55 -10.88 1.02
C THR A 87 8.82 -12.24 0.38
N GLY A 88 9.02 -13.28 1.19
CA GLY A 88 9.20 -14.65 0.68
C GLY A 88 7.87 -15.37 0.47
N ALA A 89 6.90 -15.14 1.38
CA ALA A 89 5.61 -15.82 1.33
C ALA A 89 4.83 -15.52 0.04
N SER A 90 4.94 -14.30 -0.48
CA SER A 90 4.28 -13.92 -1.72
C SER A 90 4.75 -14.74 -2.93
N LEU A 91 5.99 -15.23 -2.91
CA LEU A 91 6.51 -16.12 -3.95
C LEU A 91 5.85 -17.47 -3.89
N LEU A 92 5.59 -18.00 -2.70
CA LEU A 92 4.96 -19.30 -2.53
C LEU A 92 3.53 -19.30 -3.08
N SER A 93 2.84 -18.19 -3.02
CA SER A 93 1.47 -18.07 -3.52
C SER A 93 1.41 -18.15 -5.05
N GLN A 94 2.54 -18.02 -5.75
CA GLN A 94 2.62 -18.12 -7.20
C GLN A 94 3.00 -19.52 -7.70
N SER A 95 3.24 -20.44 -6.78
CA SER A 95 3.65 -21.81 -7.10
C SER A 95 2.49 -22.69 -7.53
#